data_e2c76e73d2bd5e5f8e413efd773b16e9
#
_entry.id   e2c76e73d2bd5e5f8e413efd773b16e9
#
_cell.length_a   1.000
_cell.length_b   1.000
_cell.length_c   1.000
_cell.angle_alpha   90.00
_cell.angle_beta   90.00
_cell.angle_gamma   90.00
#
_symmetry.space_group_name_H-M   'P 1'
#
loop_
_entity.id
_entity.type
_entity.pdbx_description
1 polymer ?
#
loop_
_entity_poly.entity_id
_entity_poly.type
_entity_poly.pdbx_seq_one_letter_code
_entity_poly.pdbx_strand_id
1 'polypeptide(L)'
;MKRIFVFFLLSLTLLMTTFPSKSLSAETIKWYPYEEGMTLGKSQHKKIFINFFAEWCGYCTKMDKGTFVDPEIVSYLNKNFIAIKVNADKENTLSTRYKVRGLPSNWFVSDSGDQIGNFPGYIPADNLLPILKYIQTDSYKQMAFKDFMNVK
;
A
#
# COMPACT_ATOMS: atom_id res chain seq x y z
N MET A 1 65.90 12.28 11.82
CA MET A 1 64.68 11.91 12.55
C MET A 1 63.47 12.82 12.31
N LYS A 2 63.60 14.04 11.78
CA LYS A 2 62.46 14.94 11.52
C LYS A 2 61.69 14.69 10.19
N ARG A 3 62.26 13.95 9.26
CA ARG A 3 61.63 13.69 7.93
C ARG A 3 60.63 12.53 7.91
N ILE A 4 60.71 11.61 8.87
CA ILE A 4 59.80 10.45 8.93
C ILE A 4 58.48 10.80 9.58
N PHE A 5 58.42 11.82 10.45
CA PHE A 5 57.22 12.25 11.13
C PHE A 5 56.20 13.00 10.22
N VAL A 6 56.73 13.66 9.16
CA VAL A 6 55.89 14.43 8.23
C VAL A 6 55.11 13.50 7.30
N PHE A 7 55.67 12.34 6.92
CA PHE A 7 54.98 11.36 6.07
C PHE A 7 53.87 10.57 6.81
N PHE A 8 53.98 10.45 8.14
CA PHE A 8 52.94 9.76 8.93
C PHE A 8 51.72 10.63 9.20
N LEU A 9 51.89 11.96 9.20
CA LEU A 9 50.74 12.91 9.35
C LEU A 9 49.97 13.14 8.05
N LEU A 10 50.55 12.90 6.87
CA LEU A 10 49.87 13.04 5.58
C LEU A 10 49.06 11.81 5.20
N SER A 11 49.31 10.62 5.82
CA SER A 11 48.52 9.42 5.51
C SER A 11 47.23 9.27 6.31
N LEU A 12 47.00 10.11 7.34
CA LEU A 12 45.83 10.03 8.21
C LEU A 12 44.63 10.87 7.75
N THR A 13 44.77 11.65 6.69
CA THR A 13 43.70 12.55 6.24
C THR A 13 42.90 12.04 5.04
N LEU A 14 43.13 10.83 4.54
CA LEU A 14 42.45 10.31 3.33
C LEU A 14 41.45 9.18 3.62
N LEU A 15 41.02 9.03 4.85
CA LEU A 15 39.91 8.12 5.17
C LEU A 15 38.60 8.92 5.35
N MET A 16 38.29 9.81 4.40
CA MET A 16 36.91 10.27 4.25
C MET A 16 36.12 9.12 3.67
N THR A 17 35.49 8.36 4.56
CA THR A 17 34.46 7.37 4.23
C THR A 17 33.35 8.06 3.47
N THR A 18 33.30 7.85 2.16
CA THR A 18 32.13 8.18 1.35
C THR A 18 30.99 7.30 1.83
N PHE A 19 30.17 7.82 2.76
CA PHE A 19 28.89 7.21 3.08
C PHE A 19 28.03 7.30 1.81
N PRO A 20 27.61 6.17 1.21
CA PRO A 20 26.68 6.23 0.11
C PRO A 20 25.40 6.87 0.63
N SER A 21 25.09 8.08 0.18
CA SER A 21 23.79 8.70 0.39
C SER A 21 22.76 7.82 -0.29
N LYS A 22 22.11 6.95 0.50
CA LYS A 22 20.96 6.18 0.03
C LYS A 22 19.90 7.20 -0.35
N SER A 23 19.75 7.46 -1.66
CA SER A 23 18.67 8.28 -2.18
C SER A 23 17.37 7.67 -1.69
N LEU A 24 16.69 8.35 -0.77
CA LEU A 24 15.39 7.95 -0.25
C LEU A 24 14.37 8.30 -1.34
N SER A 25 14.28 7.44 -2.37
CA SER A 25 13.14 7.49 -3.29
C SER A 25 11.88 7.30 -2.46
N ALA A 26 10.90 8.21 -2.59
CA ALA A 26 9.63 8.07 -1.89
C ALA A 26 9.02 6.72 -2.28
N GLU A 27 8.69 5.90 -1.28
CA GLU A 27 8.05 4.62 -1.50
C GLU A 27 6.66 4.86 -2.09
N THR A 28 6.25 4.04 -3.06
CA THR A 28 4.92 4.07 -3.66
C THR A 28 4.22 2.74 -3.43
N ILE A 29 2.88 2.73 -3.52
CA ILE A 29 2.12 1.47 -3.44
C ILE A 29 2.50 0.61 -4.66
N LYS A 30 2.83 -0.66 -4.39
CA LYS A 30 3.08 -1.65 -5.41
C LYS A 30 1.76 -2.22 -5.90
N TRP A 31 1.25 -1.66 -6.99
CA TRP A 31 0.03 -2.10 -7.62
C TRP A 31 0.27 -3.28 -8.56
N TYR A 32 -0.62 -4.28 -8.48
CA TYR A 32 -0.59 -5.45 -9.36
C TYR A 32 -1.84 -5.53 -10.25
N PRO A 33 -1.73 -6.15 -11.43
CA PRO A 33 -2.88 -6.63 -12.19
C PRO A 33 -3.67 -7.67 -11.38
N TYR A 34 -4.95 -7.87 -11.71
CA TYR A 34 -5.85 -8.71 -10.92
C TYR A 34 -5.33 -10.14 -10.74
N GLU A 35 -5.06 -10.86 -11.82
CA GLU A 35 -4.65 -12.28 -11.77
C GLU A 35 -3.31 -12.47 -11.04
N GLU A 36 -2.35 -11.58 -11.31
CA GLU A 36 -1.05 -11.59 -10.61
C GLU A 36 -1.22 -11.34 -9.13
N GLY A 37 -1.98 -10.30 -8.76
CA GLY A 37 -2.21 -9.94 -7.37
C GLY A 37 -2.95 -11.04 -6.60
N MET A 38 -3.95 -11.69 -7.19
CA MET A 38 -4.64 -12.83 -6.58
C MET A 38 -3.68 -14.01 -6.34
N THR A 39 -2.82 -14.32 -7.31
CA THR A 39 -1.80 -15.37 -7.18
C THR A 39 -0.80 -15.06 -6.07
N LEU A 40 -0.33 -13.81 -6.01
CA LEU A 40 0.59 -13.36 -4.96
C LEU A 40 -0.06 -13.38 -3.57
N GLY A 41 -1.31 -12.95 -3.45
CA GLY A 41 -2.06 -13.01 -2.19
C GLY A 41 -2.09 -14.43 -1.63
N LYS A 42 -2.44 -15.40 -2.47
CA LYS A 42 -2.48 -16.81 -2.11
C LYS A 42 -1.09 -17.36 -1.73
N SER A 43 -0.07 -17.10 -2.55
CA SER A 43 1.29 -17.64 -2.33
C SER A 43 2.00 -17.03 -1.12
N GLN A 44 1.71 -15.77 -0.78
CA GLN A 44 2.30 -15.06 0.34
C GLN A 44 1.44 -15.06 1.60
N HIS A 45 0.26 -15.71 1.58
CA HIS A 45 -0.72 -15.69 2.67
C HIS A 45 -1.08 -14.28 3.13
N LYS A 46 -1.24 -13.36 2.17
CA LYS A 46 -1.61 -11.97 2.41
C LYS A 46 -3.02 -11.69 1.92
N LYS A 47 -3.76 -10.93 2.73
CA LYS A 47 -5.02 -10.33 2.27
C LYS A 47 -4.78 -9.37 1.11
N ILE A 48 -5.81 -9.17 0.31
CA ILE A 48 -5.75 -8.41 -0.92
C ILE A 48 -6.62 -7.17 -0.76
N PHE A 49 -6.08 -6.02 -1.14
CA PHE A 49 -6.80 -4.77 -1.29
C PHE A 49 -6.99 -4.50 -2.78
N ILE A 50 -8.24 -4.35 -3.24
CA ILE A 50 -8.57 -4.08 -4.64
C ILE A 50 -9.21 -2.71 -4.76
N ASN A 51 -8.62 -1.81 -5.55
CA ASN A 51 -9.20 -0.52 -5.89
C ASN A 51 -9.70 -0.53 -7.32
N PHE A 52 -11.02 -0.41 -7.49
CA PHE A 52 -11.65 -0.19 -8.80
C PHE A 52 -11.70 1.31 -9.08
N PHE A 53 -11.25 1.69 -10.26
CA PHE A 53 -11.18 3.09 -10.71
C PHE A 53 -11.58 3.23 -12.18
N ALA A 54 -11.74 4.46 -12.65
CA ALA A 54 -11.79 4.80 -14.07
C ALA A 54 -11.04 6.12 -14.31
N GLU A 55 -10.60 6.36 -15.53
CA GLU A 55 -9.79 7.54 -15.88
C GLU A 55 -10.59 8.87 -15.76
N TRP A 56 -11.90 8.82 -16.03
CA TRP A 56 -12.81 9.96 -15.88
C TRP A 56 -13.26 10.25 -14.43
N CYS A 57 -12.93 9.37 -13.49
CA CYS A 57 -13.41 9.43 -12.12
C CYS A 57 -12.61 10.45 -11.29
N GLY A 58 -13.17 11.64 -11.04
CA GLY A 58 -12.50 12.70 -10.28
C GLY A 58 -12.17 12.30 -8.83
N TYR A 59 -13.04 11.53 -8.16
CA TYR A 59 -12.74 11.02 -6.81
C TYR A 59 -11.66 9.94 -6.80
N CYS A 60 -11.50 9.16 -7.88
CA CYS A 60 -10.38 8.22 -8.03
C CYS A 60 -9.06 8.99 -8.13
N THR A 61 -9.01 10.03 -8.97
CA THR A 61 -7.85 10.92 -9.09
C THR A 61 -7.52 11.59 -7.75
N LYS A 62 -8.55 12.02 -6.98
CA LYS A 62 -8.35 12.60 -5.65
C LYS A 62 -7.73 11.58 -4.69
N MET A 63 -8.16 10.32 -4.76
CA MET A 63 -7.63 9.23 -3.93
C MET A 63 -6.18 8.89 -4.32
N ASP A 64 -5.88 8.87 -5.60
CA ASP A 64 -4.53 8.63 -6.11
C ASP A 64 -3.52 9.71 -5.68
N LYS A 65 -3.96 10.97 -5.68
CA LYS A 65 -3.08 12.12 -5.34
C LYS A 65 -3.01 12.43 -3.84
N GLY A 66 -3.92 11.92 -3.05
CA GLY A 66 -4.00 12.19 -1.62
C GLY A 66 -3.78 10.93 -0.78
N THR A 67 -4.73 9.99 -0.83
CA THR A 67 -4.74 8.81 0.03
C THR A 67 -3.61 7.83 -0.30
N PHE A 68 -3.39 7.55 -1.59
CA PHE A 68 -2.42 6.54 -2.03
C PHE A 68 -0.97 7.04 -2.13
N VAL A 69 -0.73 8.32 -1.80
CA VAL A 69 0.63 8.87 -1.64
C VAL A 69 0.99 9.14 -0.19
N ASP A 70 0.04 8.96 0.74
CA ASP A 70 0.28 9.09 2.16
C ASP A 70 1.30 8.04 2.64
N PRO A 71 2.39 8.43 3.33
CA PRO A 71 3.47 7.50 3.70
C PRO A 71 3.01 6.34 4.60
N GLU A 72 2.03 6.57 5.50
CA GLU A 72 1.52 5.51 6.38
C GLU A 72 0.67 4.50 5.59
N ILE A 73 -0.15 4.98 4.66
CA ILE A 73 -0.95 4.13 3.77
C ILE A 73 -0.04 3.30 2.87
N VAL A 74 0.94 3.94 2.23
CA VAL A 74 1.91 3.28 1.35
C VAL A 74 2.64 2.17 2.10
N SER A 75 3.23 2.50 3.25
CA SER A 75 3.98 1.54 4.07
C SER A 75 3.08 0.40 4.56
N TYR A 76 1.87 0.73 5.04
CA TYR A 76 0.96 -0.27 5.58
C TYR A 76 0.43 -1.24 4.52
N LEU A 77 0.03 -0.74 3.35
CA LEU A 77 -0.41 -1.56 2.22
C LEU A 77 0.72 -2.46 1.72
N ASN A 78 1.88 -1.92 1.42
CA ASN A 78 3.01 -2.71 0.91
C ASN A 78 3.45 -3.82 1.87
N LYS A 79 3.41 -3.56 3.18
CA LYS A 79 3.79 -4.53 4.20
C LYS A 79 2.76 -5.65 4.37
N ASN A 80 1.48 -5.30 4.44
CA ASN A 80 0.45 -6.19 4.98
C ASN A 80 -0.53 -6.74 3.95
N PHE A 81 -0.59 -6.14 2.76
CA PHE A 81 -1.53 -6.50 1.70
C PHE A 81 -0.82 -6.72 0.37
N ILE A 82 -1.52 -7.38 -0.54
CA ILE A 82 -1.26 -7.27 -1.97
C ILE A 82 -2.26 -6.26 -2.52
N ALA A 83 -1.77 -5.17 -3.12
CA ALA A 83 -2.61 -4.12 -3.66
C ALA A 83 -2.87 -4.33 -5.15
N ILE A 84 -4.13 -4.40 -5.55
CA ILE A 84 -4.58 -4.60 -6.94
C ILE A 84 -5.30 -3.33 -7.39
N LYS A 85 -5.03 -2.87 -8.61
CA LYS A 85 -5.73 -1.75 -9.21
C LYS A 85 -6.44 -2.19 -10.49
N VAL A 86 -7.76 -1.98 -10.55
CA VAL A 86 -8.62 -2.47 -11.65
C VAL A 86 -9.30 -1.29 -12.33
N ASN A 87 -9.08 -1.12 -13.63
CA ASN A 87 -9.85 -0.17 -14.43
C ASN A 87 -11.24 -0.77 -14.73
N ALA A 88 -12.27 -0.21 -14.13
CA ALA A 88 -13.63 -0.72 -14.23
C ALA A 88 -14.21 -0.68 -15.64
N ASP A 89 -13.78 0.25 -16.49
CA ASP A 89 -14.23 0.36 -17.88
C ASP A 89 -13.60 -0.73 -18.78
N LYS A 90 -12.38 -1.18 -18.43
CA LYS A 90 -11.65 -2.21 -19.17
C LYS A 90 -11.99 -3.63 -18.69
N GLU A 91 -12.33 -3.76 -17.40
CA GLU A 91 -12.53 -5.04 -16.70
C GLU A 91 -14.00 -5.24 -16.29
N ASN A 92 -14.93 -5.21 -17.26
CA ASN A 92 -16.37 -5.32 -17.02
C ASN A 92 -16.76 -6.60 -16.28
N THR A 93 -16.11 -7.73 -16.58
CA THR A 93 -16.37 -9.01 -15.91
C THR A 93 -16.02 -8.93 -14.42
N LEU A 94 -14.89 -8.32 -14.06
CA LEU A 94 -14.50 -8.11 -12.67
C LEU A 94 -15.44 -7.13 -11.98
N SER A 95 -15.78 -6.03 -12.63
CA SER A 95 -16.72 -5.03 -12.10
C SER A 95 -18.08 -5.67 -11.77
N THR A 96 -18.57 -6.58 -12.62
CA THR A 96 -19.79 -7.33 -12.39
C THR A 96 -19.65 -8.33 -11.22
N ARG A 97 -18.56 -9.10 -11.20
CA ARG A 97 -18.24 -10.07 -10.13
C ARG A 97 -18.21 -9.42 -8.74
N TYR A 98 -17.60 -8.24 -8.66
CA TYR A 98 -17.51 -7.44 -7.44
C TYR A 98 -18.68 -6.49 -7.24
N LYS A 99 -19.72 -6.56 -8.07
CA LYS A 99 -20.94 -5.72 -7.97
C LYS A 99 -20.61 -4.24 -7.82
N VAL A 100 -19.62 -3.73 -8.58
CA VAL A 100 -19.18 -2.34 -8.54
C VAL A 100 -20.30 -1.45 -9.10
N ARG A 101 -20.87 -0.58 -8.26
CA ARG A 101 -21.98 0.32 -8.64
C ARG A 101 -21.56 1.79 -8.70
N GLY A 102 -20.37 2.12 -8.25
CA GLY A 102 -19.81 3.47 -8.23
C GLY A 102 -18.31 3.43 -7.98
N LEU A 103 -17.65 4.52 -8.31
CA LEU A 103 -16.18 4.63 -8.24
C LEU A 103 -15.76 5.82 -7.36
N PRO A 104 -14.61 5.70 -6.65
CA PRO A 104 -13.80 4.49 -6.49
C PRO A 104 -14.56 3.42 -5.69
N SER A 105 -14.21 2.14 -5.87
CA SER A 105 -14.75 1.05 -5.05
C SER A 105 -13.59 0.24 -4.48
N ASN A 106 -13.56 0.12 -3.15
CA ASN A 106 -12.42 -0.45 -2.42
C ASN A 106 -12.85 -1.78 -1.80
N TRP A 107 -12.28 -2.87 -2.27
CA TRP A 107 -12.61 -4.22 -1.85
C TRP A 107 -11.49 -4.86 -1.05
N PHE A 108 -11.87 -5.72 -0.12
CA PHE A 108 -10.96 -6.57 0.63
C PHE A 108 -11.29 -8.04 0.37
N VAL A 109 -10.24 -8.82 0.14
CA VAL A 109 -10.32 -10.23 -0.20
C VAL A 109 -9.32 -11.00 0.67
N SER A 110 -9.68 -12.21 1.10
CA SER A 110 -8.77 -13.08 1.82
C SER A 110 -7.67 -13.65 0.92
N ASP A 111 -6.66 -14.24 1.48
CA ASP A 111 -5.64 -15.01 0.75
C ASP A 111 -6.17 -16.25 0.04
N SER A 112 -7.33 -16.78 0.49
CA SER A 112 -8.06 -17.84 -0.21
C SER A 112 -8.90 -17.35 -1.39
N GLY A 113 -9.09 -16.02 -1.53
CA GLY A 113 -9.88 -15.42 -2.60
C GLY A 113 -11.33 -15.08 -2.24
N ASP A 114 -11.71 -15.26 -0.95
CA ASP A 114 -13.06 -14.94 -0.49
C ASP A 114 -13.23 -13.43 -0.27
N GLN A 115 -14.36 -12.88 -0.72
CA GLN A 115 -14.68 -11.49 -0.50
C GLN A 115 -14.96 -11.22 0.98
N ILE A 116 -14.18 -10.37 1.62
CA ILE A 116 -14.38 -9.95 3.02
C ILE A 116 -15.41 -8.83 3.09
N GLY A 117 -15.30 -7.84 2.21
CA GLY A 117 -16.21 -6.71 2.16
C GLY A 117 -15.69 -5.56 1.31
N ASN A 118 -16.50 -4.51 1.20
CA ASN A 118 -16.12 -3.31 0.46
C ASN A 118 -16.44 -2.02 1.22
N PHE A 119 -15.67 -0.99 0.89
CA PHE A 119 -15.87 0.39 1.32
C PHE A 119 -15.94 1.26 0.06
N PRO A 120 -17.16 1.58 -0.41
CA PRO A 120 -17.36 2.34 -1.64
C PRO A 120 -17.06 3.83 -1.46
N GLY A 121 -16.63 4.48 -2.53
CA GLY A 121 -16.37 5.92 -2.58
C GLY A 121 -14.95 6.30 -2.15
N TYR A 122 -14.72 7.61 -2.18
CA TYR A 122 -13.46 8.21 -1.76
C TYR A 122 -13.24 8.04 -0.25
N ILE A 123 -12.05 7.57 0.13
CA ILE A 123 -11.65 7.39 1.52
C ILE A 123 -10.36 8.18 1.75
N PRO A 124 -10.35 9.21 2.61
CA PRO A 124 -9.12 9.91 3.00
C PRO A 124 -8.17 9.00 3.80
N ALA A 125 -6.89 9.33 3.86
CA ALA A 125 -5.85 8.50 4.49
C ALA A 125 -6.19 8.17 5.95
N ASP A 126 -6.61 9.16 6.73
CA ASP A 126 -6.97 9.00 8.15
C ASP A 126 -8.10 7.98 8.38
N ASN A 127 -8.97 7.82 7.39
CA ASN A 127 -10.07 6.84 7.46
C ASN A 127 -9.69 5.49 6.86
N LEU A 128 -8.79 5.45 5.87
CA LEU A 128 -8.37 4.20 5.25
C LEU A 128 -7.47 3.38 6.19
N LEU A 129 -6.57 4.02 6.91
CA LEU A 129 -5.64 3.30 7.80
C LEU A 129 -6.34 2.46 8.87
N PRO A 130 -7.34 2.97 9.61
CA PRO A 130 -8.14 2.14 10.53
C PRO A 130 -8.85 0.97 9.85
N ILE A 131 -9.38 1.18 8.63
CA ILE A 131 -10.02 0.11 7.85
C ILE A 131 -9.00 -0.98 7.52
N LEU A 132 -7.82 -0.59 7.03
CA LEU A 132 -6.74 -1.53 6.75
C LEU A 132 -6.36 -2.35 7.99
N LYS A 133 -6.23 -1.69 9.14
CA LYS A 133 -5.92 -2.36 10.42
C LYS A 133 -7.03 -3.34 10.82
N TYR A 134 -8.28 -2.92 10.75
CA TYR A 134 -9.45 -3.75 11.06
C TYR A 134 -9.51 -5.03 10.21
N ILE A 135 -9.25 -4.91 8.93
CA ILE A 135 -9.23 -6.07 8.01
C ILE A 135 -7.99 -6.94 8.26
N GLN A 136 -6.81 -6.33 8.39
CA GLN A 136 -5.55 -7.08 8.53
C GLN A 136 -5.53 -7.93 9.81
N THR A 137 -6.04 -7.42 10.92
CA THR A 137 -6.06 -8.09 12.23
C THR A 137 -7.21 -9.11 12.39
N ASP A 138 -8.00 -9.36 11.34
CA ASP A 138 -9.19 -10.20 11.40
C ASP A 138 -10.29 -9.73 12.37
N SER A 139 -10.21 -8.48 12.83
CA SER A 139 -11.21 -7.90 13.75
C SER A 139 -12.62 -7.90 13.17
N TYR A 140 -12.76 -7.86 11.84
CA TYR A 140 -14.05 -7.98 11.15
C TYR A 140 -14.78 -9.29 11.41
N LYS A 141 -14.09 -10.34 11.87
CA LYS A 141 -14.68 -11.63 12.27
C LYS A 141 -15.29 -11.59 13.66
N GLN A 142 -14.93 -10.62 14.48
CA GLN A 142 -15.25 -10.56 15.91
C GLN A 142 -16.16 -9.40 16.28
N MET A 143 -16.06 -8.25 15.59
CA MET A 143 -16.78 -7.05 15.93
C MET A 143 -17.08 -6.19 14.70
N ALA A 144 -18.07 -5.30 14.81
CA ALA A 144 -18.35 -4.30 13.78
C ALA A 144 -17.25 -3.23 13.74
N PHE A 145 -17.04 -2.59 12.57
CA PHE A 145 -16.01 -1.56 12.41
C PHE A 145 -16.17 -0.39 13.39
N LYS A 146 -17.43 0.01 13.68
CA LYS A 146 -17.72 1.05 14.68
C LYS A 146 -17.16 0.71 16.06
N ASP A 147 -17.29 -0.55 16.46
CA ASP A 147 -16.82 -0.99 17.78
C ASP A 147 -15.30 -1.06 17.81
N PHE A 148 -14.67 -1.51 16.73
CA PHE A 148 -13.21 -1.48 16.56
C PHE A 148 -12.64 -0.07 16.71
N MET A 149 -13.32 0.95 16.20
CA MET A 149 -12.89 2.36 16.33
C MET A 149 -12.98 2.88 17.77
N ASN A 150 -13.84 2.29 18.60
CA ASN A 150 -14.03 2.71 20.00
C ASN A 150 -13.08 2.01 20.99
N VAL A 151 -12.35 0.97 20.56
CA VAL A 151 -11.43 0.19 21.43
C VAL A 151 -10.04 0.86 21.53
N LYS A 152 -9.85 2.05 20.96
CA LYS A 152 -8.57 2.78 21.00
C LYS A 152 -8.44 3.62 22.26
#